data_3cda0024aaa101dd9f8b6ebaa08bdaf2
#
_entry.id   3cda0024aaa101dd9f8b6ebaa08bdaf2
#
_cell.length_a   1.000
_cell.length_b   1.000
_cell.length_c   1.000
_cell.angle_alpha   90.00
_cell.angle_beta   90.00
_cell.angle_gamma   90.00
#
_symmetry.space_group_name_H-M   'P 1'
#
loop_
_entity.id
_entity.type
_entity.pdbx_description
1 polymer ?
#
loop_
_entity_poly.entity_id
_entity_poly.type
_entity_poly.pdbx_seq_one_letter_code
_entity_poly.pdbx_strand_id
1 'polypeptide(L)'
;MVKRYVSHFRLVSLSALVLSLLSTAAASPLGPQHQGQPVRREIVLSGRPVDPTCAFIDTWQQARGNGRLHEGVDIVTTAGKPIYAVVDGTISKMYLDEPASRSGNGLRLAIADGTYFFYAHMQQFAAGVQVGLAVKVGDVIGYVGHTGNTLLDHLHFEVHPNGGAAVDPTAIVRAADTCKIPASPTGVTSPPLSSDAPSAPPSTLYPTATRTTAAPPATPPPATTPAPTPPLVTTVAAAPPTTPPPPPPSNQSPAAQPVAPVAAPARTTAAAKGLTVVGPLRVADSRFGTAKKLLANATTKIGIARLGVPSSIASAQITVWSIGSASDGYLTVFPCNSTAPSTSTLNFTAGQTVSASTFVGVSSGNVCVFASTSTDVIIDVAAYSDGKAPAGVIATTPFRAFDSTWAGNRVLKGKERSVRVAGAAGMPAAATAVTLTLTTSRSTTRTSLQAYACGATPSGVPVVVGGIGETNSAGATVKVSAVGSVCFLSNADLDLIVDVHIAWAKGGAQLQSIPPVRLLDTRSGSAQSAGSTREITVGGSAGIPSGATAAAINVTVAGATSATQVAVWPCGKKKPNAVVVAVAAGQTASGGATVGLGAGTLCISTTSTAHLVIDVTGYAK
;
A
#
# COMPACT_ATOMS: atom_id res chain seq x y z
N MET A 1 13.38 -53.08 43.00
CA MET A 1 12.99 -52.64 44.36
C MET A 1 12.20 -51.35 44.19
N VAL A 2 10.89 -51.40 44.05
CA VAL A 2 9.79 -51.52 45.02
C VAL A 2 9.80 -50.39 46.07
N LYS A 3 8.83 -49.50 45.95
CA LYS A 3 7.65 -49.13 46.79
C LYS A 3 7.20 -47.73 46.41
N ARG A 4 6.05 -47.43 45.84
CA ARG A 4 4.61 -47.47 46.17
C ARG A 4 4.28 -46.95 47.60
N TYR A 5 3.43 -45.89 47.64
CA TYR A 5 2.27 -45.64 48.52
C TYR A 5 1.64 -44.31 48.05
N VAL A 6 0.47 -44.19 47.53
CA VAL A 6 -0.97 -44.50 47.68
C VAL A 6 -1.63 -43.79 48.88
N SER A 7 -2.67 -42.98 48.58
CA SER A 7 -3.97 -42.80 49.22
C SER A 7 -4.05 -41.87 50.46
N HIS A 8 -5.05 -41.01 50.69
CA HIS A 8 -6.53 -41.12 50.68
C HIS A 8 -7.15 -39.73 50.76
N PHE A 9 -8.20 -39.44 50.00
CA PHE A 9 -9.62 -39.24 50.31
C PHE A 9 -10.02 -38.74 51.72
N ARG A 10 -10.77 -37.61 51.79
CA ARG A 10 -12.15 -37.61 52.36
C ARG A 10 -12.86 -36.26 52.14
N LEU A 11 -14.05 -36.39 51.60
CA LEU A 11 -15.25 -35.59 51.68
C LEU A 11 -15.78 -35.44 53.13
N VAL A 12 -16.61 -34.42 53.40
CA VAL A 12 -17.89 -34.38 54.17
C VAL A 12 -18.28 -32.88 54.25
N SER A 13 -19.34 -32.38 53.65
CA SER A 13 -20.78 -32.47 53.88
C SER A 13 -21.36 -31.50 54.91
N LEU A 14 -22.22 -30.62 54.39
CA LEU A 14 -23.63 -30.31 54.77
C LEU A 14 -23.98 -29.56 56.07
N SER A 15 -24.87 -28.57 55.87
CA SER A 15 -26.06 -28.17 56.64
C SER A 15 -25.83 -27.25 57.87
N ALA A 16 -26.59 -26.22 58.13
CA ALA A 16 -28.01 -25.97 58.12
C ALA A 16 -28.36 -24.50 58.44
N LEU A 17 -29.40 -24.10 57.86
CA LEU A 17 -30.47 -23.16 58.17
C LEU A 17 -30.72 -22.86 59.67
N VAL A 18 -30.84 -21.56 60.06
CA VAL A 18 -31.76 -21.06 61.07
C VAL A 18 -32.28 -19.68 60.76
N LEU A 19 -33.58 -19.61 60.75
CA LEU A 19 -34.50 -18.48 60.61
C LEU A 19 -34.70 -17.82 61.97
N SER A 20 -34.73 -16.50 62.10
CA SER A 20 -35.55 -15.84 63.09
C SER A 20 -35.87 -14.38 62.71
N LEU A 21 -37.14 -14.11 62.89
CA LEU A 21 -37.91 -12.90 62.57
C LEU A 21 -37.82 -11.83 63.67
N LEU A 22 -38.23 -10.61 63.22
CA LEU A 22 -38.81 -9.47 63.98
C LEU A 22 -37.84 -8.42 64.54
N SER A 23 -37.87 -7.20 64.01
CA SER A 23 -38.77 -6.15 64.56
C SER A 23 -38.69 -4.86 63.75
N THR A 24 -39.84 -4.27 63.55
CA THR A 24 -40.15 -3.03 62.85
C THR A 24 -39.60 -1.77 63.54
N ALA A 25 -38.98 -0.88 62.80
CA ALA A 25 -38.97 0.57 63.09
C ALA A 25 -39.02 1.33 61.76
N ALA A 26 -40.10 2.05 61.57
CA ALA A 26 -40.33 2.93 60.43
C ALA A 26 -39.38 4.12 60.49
N ALA A 27 -38.62 4.33 59.41
CA ALA A 27 -37.96 5.63 59.13
C ALA A 27 -38.35 6.05 57.70
N SER A 28 -38.76 7.29 57.58
CA SER A 28 -39.24 7.97 56.37
C SER A 28 -38.26 7.89 55.20
N PRO A 29 -38.73 7.90 53.92
CA PRO A 29 -37.88 7.72 52.77
C PRO A 29 -37.07 9.02 52.54
N LEU A 30 -35.74 8.90 52.60
CA LEU A 30 -34.81 9.82 51.95
C LEU A 30 -34.97 9.64 50.45
N GLY A 31 -35.23 10.69 49.73
CA GLY A 31 -35.38 10.75 48.28
C GLY A 31 -34.21 10.13 47.53
N PRO A 32 -34.41 9.75 46.28
CA PRO A 32 -33.39 9.09 45.48
C PRO A 32 -32.14 9.94 45.38
N GLN A 33 -31.04 9.42 45.91
CA GLN A 33 -29.71 9.95 45.62
C GLN A 33 -29.52 9.87 44.11
N HIS A 34 -29.42 10.99 43.44
CA HIS A 34 -28.90 11.10 42.09
C HIS A 34 -27.52 10.44 42.09
N GLN A 35 -27.45 9.18 41.66
CA GLN A 35 -26.19 8.62 41.18
C GLN A 35 -25.76 9.57 40.06
N GLY A 36 -24.62 10.23 40.23
CA GLY A 36 -24.06 11.15 39.25
C GLY A 36 -23.94 10.45 37.92
N GLN A 37 -24.73 10.89 36.94
CA GLN A 37 -24.48 10.52 35.57
C GLN A 37 -23.04 10.92 35.26
N PRO A 38 -22.27 10.06 34.56
CA PRO A 38 -20.93 10.46 34.13
C PRO A 38 -21.08 11.79 33.37
N VAL A 39 -20.39 12.80 33.85
CA VAL A 39 -20.33 14.11 33.21
C VAL A 39 -19.82 13.85 31.78
N ARG A 40 -20.72 13.93 30.80
CA ARG A 40 -20.32 13.87 29.39
C ARG A 40 -19.40 15.07 29.20
N ARG A 41 -18.11 14.79 29.04
CA ARG A 41 -17.14 15.82 28.71
C ARG A 41 -17.59 16.44 27.39
N GLU A 42 -17.90 17.71 27.37
CA GLU A 42 -18.29 18.42 26.17
C GLU A 42 -17.11 18.36 25.17
N ILE A 43 -17.36 17.85 23.97
CA ILE A 43 -16.34 17.80 22.94
C ILE A 43 -16.30 19.15 22.26
N VAL A 44 -15.18 19.84 22.41
CA VAL A 44 -14.93 21.14 21.78
C VAL A 44 -13.78 21.01 20.80
N LEU A 45 -13.98 21.52 19.58
CA LEU A 45 -12.90 21.64 18.60
C LEU A 45 -12.05 22.86 18.95
N SER A 46 -10.74 22.70 18.98
CA SER A 46 -9.79 23.82 19.17
C SER A 46 -9.51 24.58 17.87
N GLY A 47 -9.88 24.01 16.72
CA GLY A 47 -9.74 24.60 15.39
C GLY A 47 -10.87 24.18 14.46
N ARG A 48 -11.01 24.89 13.34
CA ARG A 48 -11.98 24.57 12.29
C ARG A 48 -11.41 23.52 11.33
N PRO A 49 -12.23 22.59 10.80
CA PRO A 49 -11.75 21.57 9.88
C PRO A 49 -11.42 22.09 8.48
N VAL A 50 -12.04 23.20 8.02
CA VAL A 50 -11.84 23.81 6.68
C VAL A 50 -11.95 25.32 6.79
N ASP A 51 -11.21 26.07 5.97
CA ASP A 51 -11.31 27.53 5.88
C ASP A 51 -12.64 28.00 5.25
N PRO A 52 -13.16 29.19 5.64
CA PRO A 52 -14.18 29.89 4.86
C PRO A 52 -13.63 30.18 3.43
N THR A 53 -14.34 30.24 2.38
CA THR A 53 -15.76 30.17 2.13
C THR A 53 -16.24 28.73 1.96
N CYS A 54 -17.11 28.26 2.81
CA CYS A 54 -17.72 26.96 2.72
C CYS A 54 -19.21 27.07 3.06
N ALA A 55 -19.99 26.10 2.61
CA ALA A 55 -21.37 25.92 3.01
C ALA A 55 -21.46 24.71 3.94
N PHE A 56 -22.03 24.90 5.10
CA PHE A 56 -22.28 23.84 6.05
C PHE A 56 -23.71 23.34 5.87
N ILE A 57 -23.84 22.05 5.57
CA ILE A 57 -25.14 21.40 5.41
C ILE A 57 -25.31 20.43 6.56
N ASP A 58 -26.41 20.61 7.31
CA ASP A 58 -26.82 19.68 8.34
C ASP A 58 -27.41 18.45 7.68
N THR A 59 -26.60 17.41 7.60
CA THR A 59 -26.96 16.13 6.98
C THR A 59 -26.91 14.97 7.98
N TRP A 60 -26.79 15.27 9.28
CA TRP A 60 -26.81 14.27 10.34
C TRP A 60 -28.07 13.40 10.27
N GLN A 61 -27.89 12.07 10.33
CA GLN A 61 -28.97 11.08 10.27
C GLN A 61 -29.83 11.11 9.00
N GLN A 62 -29.44 11.83 7.95
CA GLN A 62 -30.09 11.69 6.66
C GLN A 62 -30.00 10.26 6.14
N ALA A 63 -31.13 9.75 5.62
CA ALA A 63 -31.18 8.41 5.03
C ALA A 63 -30.22 8.29 3.85
N ARG A 64 -29.36 7.28 3.86
CA ARG A 64 -28.45 6.89 2.79
C ARG A 64 -28.90 5.55 2.19
N GLY A 65 -28.39 5.18 1.06
CA GLY A 65 -28.73 3.91 0.42
C GLY A 65 -28.48 2.70 1.35
N ASN A 66 -29.28 1.64 1.19
CA ASN A 66 -29.21 0.39 1.96
C ASN A 66 -29.58 0.53 3.46
N GLY A 67 -30.51 1.42 3.79
CA GLY A 67 -31.05 1.57 5.16
C GLY A 67 -30.10 2.17 6.18
N ARG A 68 -28.98 2.76 5.72
CA ARG A 68 -28.03 3.45 6.62
C ARG A 68 -28.42 4.90 6.83
N LEU A 69 -28.00 5.43 7.96
CA LEU A 69 -28.10 6.86 8.27
C LEU A 69 -26.74 7.52 8.09
N HIS A 70 -26.72 8.80 7.84
CA HIS A 70 -25.51 9.60 7.74
C HIS A 70 -24.91 9.84 9.12
N GLU A 71 -23.66 9.47 9.32
CA GLU A 71 -22.97 9.52 10.63
C GLU A 71 -22.13 10.79 10.83
N GLY A 72 -22.25 11.79 9.96
CA GLY A 72 -21.49 13.02 9.99
C GLY A 72 -22.24 14.22 9.43
N VAL A 73 -21.48 15.27 9.16
CA VAL A 73 -21.93 16.46 8.43
C VAL A 73 -21.09 16.67 7.19
N ASP A 74 -21.71 17.23 6.15
CA ASP A 74 -21.04 17.53 4.89
C ASP A 74 -20.72 19.03 4.82
N ILE A 75 -19.44 19.36 4.71
CA ILE A 75 -18.94 20.74 4.61
C ILE A 75 -18.55 20.98 3.16
N VAL A 76 -19.45 21.57 2.39
CA VAL A 76 -19.30 21.81 0.95
C VAL A 76 -18.39 23.00 0.70
N THR A 77 -17.36 22.79 -0.10
CA THR A 77 -16.43 23.84 -0.53
C THR A 77 -15.65 23.36 -1.76
N THR A 78 -14.78 24.19 -2.29
CA THR A 78 -14.02 23.87 -3.52
C THR A 78 -12.95 22.79 -3.27
N ALA A 79 -12.82 21.85 -4.19
CA ALA A 79 -11.74 20.88 -4.19
C ALA A 79 -10.35 21.55 -4.08
N GLY A 80 -9.43 20.90 -3.38
CA GLY A 80 -8.08 21.39 -3.16
C GLY A 80 -7.93 22.38 -1.99
N LYS A 81 -9.01 22.81 -1.32
CA LYS A 81 -8.89 23.59 -0.08
C LYS A 81 -8.25 22.77 1.04
N PRO A 82 -7.40 23.37 1.87
CA PRO A 82 -6.80 22.66 3.01
C PRO A 82 -7.85 22.15 3.99
N ILE A 83 -7.60 20.96 4.50
CA ILE A 83 -8.29 20.35 5.64
C ILE A 83 -7.33 20.37 6.83
N TYR A 84 -7.80 20.83 7.97
CA TYR A 84 -6.98 21.05 9.16
C TYR A 84 -7.31 20.06 10.27
N ALA A 85 -6.29 19.73 11.08
CA ALA A 85 -6.48 19.05 12.35
C ALA A 85 -7.29 19.96 13.30
N VAL A 86 -8.40 19.44 13.81
CA VAL A 86 -9.31 20.22 14.69
C VAL A 86 -8.88 20.24 16.14
N VAL A 87 -7.95 19.39 16.52
CA VAL A 87 -7.34 19.25 17.85
C VAL A 87 -5.90 18.77 17.72
N ASP A 88 -5.12 18.90 18.79
CA ASP A 88 -3.87 18.17 18.95
C ASP A 88 -4.18 16.67 19.06
N GLY A 89 -3.47 15.83 18.32
CA GLY A 89 -3.73 14.40 18.34
C GLY A 89 -2.78 13.59 17.46
N THR A 90 -3.15 12.35 17.19
CA THR A 90 -2.37 11.42 16.36
C THR A 90 -3.24 10.89 15.24
N ILE A 91 -2.71 10.83 14.04
CA ILE A 91 -3.37 10.15 12.91
C ILE A 91 -3.40 8.64 13.21
N SER A 92 -4.55 8.13 13.62
CA SER A 92 -4.70 6.74 14.08
C SER A 92 -5.05 5.77 12.96
N LYS A 93 -5.62 6.26 11.86
CA LYS A 93 -6.01 5.45 10.71
C LYS A 93 -6.10 6.29 9.45
N MET A 94 -5.81 5.67 8.29
CA MET A 94 -6.01 6.25 6.97
C MET A 94 -6.82 5.28 6.10
N TYR A 95 -7.62 5.84 5.21
CA TYR A 95 -8.44 5.13 4.22
C TYR A 95 -8.05 5.64 2.86
N LEU A 96 -7.93 4.75 1.90
CA LEU A 96 -7.59 5.09 0.53
C LEU A 96 -8.83 4.99 -0.36
N ASP A 97 -8.84 5.79 -1.42
CA ASP A 97 -9.86 5.72 -2.46
C ASP A 97 -9.62 4.46 -3.30
N GLU A 98 -10.31 3.39 -2.94
CA GLU A 98 -10.33 2.11 -3.65
C GLU A 98 -11.67 1.92 -4.37
N PRO A 99 -11.73 1.11 -5.44
CA PRO A 99 -13.00 0.76 -6.05
C PRO A 99 -14.01 0.26 -5.03
N ALA A 100 -15.20 0.85 -5.01
CA ALA A 100 -16.27 0.64 -4.04
C ALA A 100 -15.99 1.22 -2.62
N SER A 101 -14.92 1.99 -2.42
CA SER A 101 -14.75 2.79 -1.22
C SER A 101 -15.89 3.81 -1.12
N ARG A 102 -16.54 3.88 0.05
CA ARG A 102 -17.59 4.89 0.28
C ARG A 102 -17.00 6.20 0.75
N SER A 103 -16.00 6.13 1.59
CA SER A 103 -15.33 7.30 2.17
C SER A 103 -14.27 7.91 1.27
N GLY A 104 -13.81 7.17 0.24
CA GLY A 104 -12.66 7.59 -0.53
C GLY A 104 -11.41 7.73 0.36
N ASN A 105 -10.57 8.70 0.04
CA ASN A 105 -9.46 9.07 0.90
C ASN A 105 -10.00 9.70 2.19
N GLY A 106 -9.61 9.13 3.31
CA GLY A 106 -10.04 9.60 4.63
C GLY A 106 -9.02 9.26 5.72
N LEU A 107 -9.16 9.89 6.88
CA LEU A 107 -8.31 9.60 8.03
C LEU A 107 -9.07 9.76 9.34
N ARG A 108 -8.50 9.18 10.40
CA ARG A 108 -8.92 9.41 11.78
C ARG A 108 -7.83 10.14 12.54
N LEU A 109 -8.19 11.25 13.15
CA LEU A 109 -7.39 11.97 14.13
C LEU A 109 -7.89 11.57 15.51
N ALA A 110 -7.05 10.91 16.30
CA ALA A 110 -7.39 10.40 17.62
C ALA A 110 -6.70 11.19 18.73
N ILE A 111 -7.38 11.35 19.86
CA ILE A 111 -6.83 11.91 21.11
C ILE A 111 -6.71 10.85 22.20
N ALA A 112 -6.08 11.20 23.32
CA ALA A 112 -5.65 10.24 24.34
C ALA A 112 -6.79 9.46 25.03
N ASP A 113 -8.02 10.00 25.08
CA ASP A 113 -9.18 9.34 25.68
C ASP A 113 -9.87 8.34 24.72
N GLY A 114 -9.30 8.13 23.53
CA GLY A 114 -9.86 7.26 22.50
C GLY A 114 -10.87 7.94 21.57
N THR A 115 -11.27 9.18 21.85
CA THR A 115 -12.09 9.98 20.92
C THR A 115 -11.35 10.16 19.60
N TYR A 116 -12.05 10.00 18.49
CA TYR A 116 -11.48 10.31 17.17
C TYR A 116 -12.44 11.13 16.31
N PHE A 117 -11.82 11.90 15.42
CA PHE A 117 -12.47 12.69 14.39
C PHE A 117 -12.21 12.01 13.05
N PHE A 118 -13.26 11.76 12.27
CA PHE A 118 -13.13 11.14 10.96
C PHE A 118 -13.33 12.17 9.87
N TYR A 119 -12.41 12.18 8.91
CA TYR A 119 -12.40 13.04 7.74
C TYR A 119 -12.47 12.16 6.51
N ALA A 120 -13.37 12.45 5.57
CA ALA A 120 -13.53 11.66 4.35
C ALA A 120 -13.70 12.50 3.08
N HIS A 121 -13.75 11.82 1.95
CA HIS A 121 -13.84 12.37 0.59
C HIS A 121 -12.68 13.30 0.21
N MET A 122 -11.54 13.16 0.90
CA MET A 122 -10.35 13.98 0.64
C MET A 122 -9.84 13.75 -0.78
N GLN A 123 -9.48 14.82 -1.49
CA GLN A 123 -8.76 14.72 -2.76
C GLN A 123 -7.43 14.00 -2.56
N GLN A 124 -6.72 14.39 -1.50
CA GLN A 124 -5.42 13.82 -1.12
C GLN A 124 -5.09 14.16 0.33
N PHE A 125 -4.21 13.37 0.92
CA PHE A 125 -3.59 13.72 2.20
C PHE A 125 -2.52 14.79 2.01
N ALA A 126 -2.28 15.59 3.04
CA ALA A 126 -1.15 16.51 3.04
C ALA A 126 0.17 15.73 3.05
N ALA A 127 1.23 16.36 2.54
CA ALA A 127 2.54 15.74 2.47
C ALA A 127 3.04 15.33 3.87
N GLY A 128 3.43 14.07 4.02
CA GLY A 128 3.95 13.50 5.27
C GLY A 128 2.87 13.03 6.26
N VAL A 129 1.60 13.21 5.98
CA VAL A 129 0.53 12.64 6.80
C VAL A 129 0.52 11.13 6.66
N GLN A 130 0.69 10.45 7.79
CA GLN A 130 0.73 9.00 7.91
C GLN A 130 0.19 8.55 9.25
N VAL A 131 -0.19 7.29 9.36
CA VAL A 131 -0.59 6.70 10.64
C VAL A 131 0.57 6.79 11.64
N GLY A 132 0.27 7.21 12.87
CA GLY A 132 1.24 7.46 13.91
C GLY A 132 1.81 8.88 13.94
N LEU A 133 1.50 9.74 12.95
CA LEU A 133 1.92 11.15 12.97
C LEU A 133 1.16 11.92 14.06
N ALA A 134 1.91 12.53 14.98
CA ALA A 134 1.36 13.53 15.90
C ALA A 134 1.18 14.85 15.14
N VAL A 135 -0.01 15.43 15.22
CA VAL A 135 -0.36 16.71 14.60
C VAL A 135 -0.85 17.70 15.66
N LYS A 136 -0.69 18.97 15.37
CA LYS A 136 -1.22 20.07 16.16
C LYS A 136 -2.50 20.62 15.52
N VAL A 137 -3.34 21.22 16.35
CA VAL A 137 -4.50 21.96 15.85
C VAL A 137 -4.06 22.99 14.80
N GLY A 138 -4.74 22.99 13.64
CA GLY A 138 -4.41 23.86 12.51
C GLY A 138 -3.38 23.30 11.52
N ASP A 139 -2.73 22.17 11.80
CA ASP A 139 -1.88 21.50 10.82
C ASP A 139 -2.72 21.04 9.62
N VAL A 140 -2.20 21.24 8.41
CA VAL A 140 -2.86 20.74 7.18
C VAL A 140 -2.69 19.23 7.11
N ILE A 141 -3.79 18.49 7.17
CA ILE A 141 -3.81 17.03 7.14
C ILE A 141 -4.28 16.45 5.80
N GLY A 142 -4.83 17.28 4.93
CA GLY A 142 -5.28 16.88 3.59
C GLY A 142 -5.96 18.02 2.84
N TYR A 143 -6.65 17.67 1.78
CA TYR A 143 -7.32 18.64 0.90
C TYR A 143 -8.70 18.14 0.51
N VAL A 144 -9.68 19.04 0.47
CA VAL A 144 -11.07 18.75 0.09
C VAL A 144 -11.15 18.14 -1.30
N GLY A 145 -12.01 17.16 -1.48
CA GLY A 145 -12.26 16.52 -2.76
C GLY A 145 -13.63 15.86 -2.84
N HIS A 146 -13.74 14.87 -3.72
CA HIS A 146 -14.94 14.06 -3.93
C HIS A 146 -14.61 12.58 -4.16
N THR A 147 -13.55 12.07 -3.52
CA THR A 147 -13.17 10.66 -3.62
C THR A 147 -14.19 9.76 -2.92
N GLY A 148 -14.27 8.48 -3.29
CA GLY A 148 -15.26 7.55 -2.77
C GLY A 148 -16.63 7.65 -3.48
N ASN A 149 -17.71 7.46 -2.72
CA ASN A 149 -19.07 7.41 -3.27
C ASN A 149 -19.78 8.78 -3.18
N THR A 150 -19.18 9.80 -3.76
CA THR A 150 -19.77 11.14 -3.87
C THR A 150 -19.39 11.81 -5.18
N LEU A 151 -20.23 12.75 -5.66
CA LEU A 151 -19.98 13.57 -6.85
C LEU A 151 -19.76 15.04 -6.50
N LEU A 152 -19.89 15.42 -5.23
CA LEU A 152 -19.81 16.79 -4.75
C LEU A 152 -18.50 17.01 -3.99
N ASP A 153 -17.79 18.11 -4.29
CA ASP A 153 -16.63 18.52 -3.51
C ASP A 153 -17.04 18.96 -2.11
N HIS A 154 -16.65 18.19 -1.10
CA HIS A 154 -16.94 18.48 0.29
C HIS A 154 -15.98 17.72 1.23
N LEU A 155 -15.93 18.14 2.47
CA LEU A 155 -15.40 17.35 3.57
C LEU A 155 -16.58 16.69 4.30
N HIS A 156 -16.62 15.37 4.36
CA HIS A 156 -17.45 14.65 5.32
C HIS A 156 -16.72 14.54 6.65
N PHE A 157 -17.37 14.93 7.74
CA PHE A 157 -16.75 15.03 9.07
C PHE A 157 -17.60 14.36 10.14
N GLU A 158 -16.99 13.44 10.91
CA GLU A 158 -17.62 12.71 12.02
C GLU A 158 -16.88 12.93 13.33
N VAL A 159 -17.60 12.79 14.46
CA VAL A 159 -17.06 12.83 15.83
C VAL A 159 -17.46 11.54 16.55
N HIS A 160 -16.48 10.81 17.06
CA HIS A 160 -16.64 9.52 17.74
C HIS A 160 -16.07 9.58 19.17
N PRO A 161 -16.88 9.89 20.19
CA PRO A 161 -16.41 9.96 21.57
C PRO A 161 -15.91 8.61 22.07
N ASN A 162 -14.73 8.59 22.71
CA ASN A 162 -14.13 7.39 23.31
C ASN A 162 -14.05 6.19 22.33
N GLY A 163 -13.93 6.46 21.02
CA GLY A 163 -13.90 5.41 19.97
C GLY A 163 -15.25 4.74 19.71
N GLY A 164 -16.33 5.24 20.27
CA GLY A 164 -17.68 4.71 20.16
C GLY A 164 -18.42 5.10 18.87
N ALA A 165 -19.75 5.01 18.91
CA ALA A 165 -20.61 5.45 17.81
C ALA A 165 -20.46 6.96 17.57
N ALA A 166 -20.70 7.38 16.32
CA ALA A 166 -20.73 8.78 15.95
C ALA A 166 -21.81 9.54 16.75
N VAL A 167 -21.53 10.77 17.09
CA VAL A 167 -22.49 11.71 17.65
C VAL A 167 -22.71 12.85 16.66
N ASP A 168 -23.84 13.56 16.79
CA ASP A 168 -24.16 14.70 15.93
C ASP A 168 -23.04 15.77 16.01
N PRO A 169 -22.29 16.00 14.94
CA PRO A 169 -21.20 16.97 14.94
C PRO A 169 -21.65 18.40 14.62
N THR A 170 -22.93 18.63 14.32
CA THR A 170 -23.49 19.90 13.82
C THR A 170 -23.16 21.06 14.75
N ALA A 171 -23.51 20.94 16.03
CA ALA A 171 -23.25 21.99 17.01
C ALA A 171 -21.74 22.20 17.24
N ILE A 172 -20.97 21.12 17.27
CA ILE A 172 -19.52 21.11 17.50
C ILE A 172 -18.79 21.86 16.38
N VAL A 173 -19.13 21.57 15.12
CA VAL A 173 -18.52 22.21 13.94
C VAL A 173 -18.95 23.69 13.82
N ARG A 174 -20.19 24.02 14.17
CA ARG A 174 -20.66 25.42 14.22
C ARG A 174 -19.92 26.24 15.26
N ALA A 175 -19.69 25.68 16.43
CA ALA A 175 -18.95 26.36 17.51
C ALA A 175 -17.50 26.67 17.12
N ALA A 176 -16.90 25.91 16.23
CA ALA A 176 -15.53 26.11 15.70
C ALA A 176 -15.43 27.17 14.59
N ASP A 177 -16.45 28.02 14.42
CA ASP A 177 -16.51 29.07 13.37
C ASP A 177 -16.28 28.56 11.93
N THR A 178 -16.57 27.30 11.69
CA THR A 178 -16.51 26.71 10.36
C THR A 178 -17.51 27.43 9.44
N CYS A 179 -17.05 27.80 8.25
CA CYS A 179 -17.85 28.51 7.23
C CYS A 179 -18.31 29.93 7.59
N LYS A 180 -17.92 30.52 8.70
CA LYS A 180 -18.14 31.93 8.93
C LYS A 180 -17.24 32.78 8.04
N ILE A 181 -17.83 33.72 7.31
CA ILE A 181 -17.09 34.74 6.56
C ILE A 181 -16.53 35.73 7.60
N PRO A 182 -15.23 36.06 7.61
CA PRO A 182 -14.73 37.16 8.47
C PRO A 182 -15.50 38.43 8.12
N ALA A 183 -16.05 39.10 9.13
CA ALA A 183 -16.63 40.43 8.93
C ALA A 183 -15.55 41.37 8.36
N SER A 184 -15.83 42.06 7.27
CA SER A 184 -14.96 43.13 6.77
C SER A 184 -14.70 44.12 7.89
N PRO A 185 -13.49 44.66 8.03
CA PRO A 185 -13.17 45.59 9.11
C PRO A 185 -13.75 46.99 8.82
N THR A 186 -15.06 47.15 9.01
CA THR A 186 -15.71 48.47 9.09
C THR A 186 -16.72 48.40 10.23
N GLY A 187 -16.41 49.19 11.29
CA GLY A 187 -17.18 49.20 12.51
C GLY A 187 -18.66 49.50 12.30
N VAL A 188 -19.50 48.53 12.64
CA VAL A 188 -20.90 48.73 12.99
C VAL A 188 -21.22 47.74 14.10
N THR A 189 -21.66 48.28 15.24
CA THR A 189 -22.13 47.59 16.42
C THR A 189 -23.31 46.67 16.09
N SER A 190 -23.22 45.42 16.51
CA SER A 190 -24.29 44.43 16.39
C SER A 190 -25.43 44.71 17.39
N PRO A 191 -26.71 44.61 16.97
CA PRO A 191 -27.83 44.51 17.88
C PRO A 191 -27.96 43.12 18.51
N PRO A 192 -28.63 42.97 19.68
CA PRO A 192 -28.67 41.70 20.42
C PRO A 192 -29.51 40.65 19.71
N LEU A 193 -29.11 39.37 19.86
CA LEU A 193 -29.75 38.18 19.37
C LEU A 193 -31.20 38.07 19.87
N SER A 194 -32.15 38.16 18.95
CA SER A 194 -33.54 37.75 19.14
C SER A 194 -33.67 36.25 19.02
N SER A 195 -34.39 35.65 19.97
CA SER A 195 -34.65 34.22 20.09
C SER A 195 -35.80 33.76 19.20
N ASP A 196 -35.69 33.94 17.88
CA ASP A 196 -36.66 33.35 16.96
C ASP A 196 -35.91 32.55 15.91
N ALA A 197 -36.01 31.22 15.99
CA ALA A 197 -35.51 30.30 15.00
C ALA A 197 -36.32 30.45 13.72
N PRO A 198 -35.70 30.77 12.56
CA PRO A 198 -36.41 30.67 11.30
C PRO A 198 -36.55 29.19 10.93
N SER A 199 -37.81 28.81 10.69
CA SER A 199 -38.18 27.54 10.06
C SER A 199 -37.39 27.35 8.77
N ALA A 200 -36.93 26.11 8.55
CA ALA A 200 -36.14 25.68 7.39
C ALA A 200 -36.79 26.16 6.08
N PRO A 201 -36.00 26.70 5.13
CA PRO A 201 -36.50 27.00 3.80
C PRO A 201 -36.89 25.71 3.06
N PRO A 202 -37.91 25.72 2.19
CA PRO A 202 -38.32 24.52 1.48
C PRO A 202 -37.23 24.03 0.53
N SER A 203 -37.06 22.72 0.48
CA SER A 203 -36.13 21.97 -0.38
C SER A 203 -36.47 22.16 -1.88
N THR A 204 -35.97 23.21 -2.50
CA THR A 204 -36.15 23.45 -3.94
C THR A 204 -34.86 23.68 -4.72
N LEU A 205 -33.72 23.24 -4.21
CA LEU A 205 -32.41 23.40 -4.89
C LEU A 205 -31.84 22.11 -5.51
N TYR A 206 -32.60 21.02 -5.52
CA TYR A 206 -32.23 19.86 -6.32
C TYR A 206 -33.32 19.56 -7.33
N PRO A 207 -33.02 19.47 -8.64
CA PRO A 207 -33.99 18.98 -9.61
C PRO A 207 -34.31 17.53 -9.25
N THR A 208 -35.53 17.29 -8.83
CA THR A 208 -36.11 15.97 -8.66
C THR A 208 -36.12 15.31 -10.02
N ALA A 209 -35.24 14.35 -10.26
CA ALA A 209 -35.36 13.45 -11.39
C ALA A 209 -36.67 12.67 -11.18
N THR A 210 -37.68 13.03 -11.94
CA THR A 210 -38.97 12.35 -12.01
C THR A 210 -38.69 10.95 -12.56
N ARG A 211 -38.65 9.99 -11.66
CA ARG A 211 -38.61 8.58 -12.02
C ARG A 211 -39.96 8.20 -12.56
N THR A 212 -40.11 8.21 -13.88
CA THR A 212 -41.23 7.58 -14.56
C THR A 212 -41.15 6.10 -14.25
N THR A 213 -42.10 5.61 -13.47
CA THR A 213 -42.29 4.19 -13.21
C THR A 213 -42.80 3.56 -14.51
N ALA A 214 -41.90 2.94 -15.26
CA ALA A 214 -42.28 2.00 -16.30
C ALA A 214 -42.79 0.72 -15.60
N ALA A 215 -43.99 0.30 -16.01
CA ALA A 215 -44.60 -0.96 -15.58
C ALA A 215 -43.68 -2.15 -15.94
N PRO A 216 -43.68 -3.22 -15.13
CA PRO A 216 -42.88 -4.39 -15.43
C PRO A 216 -43.33 -5.05 -16.74
N PRO A 217 -42.38 -5.51 -17.58
CA PRO A 217 -42.75 -6.23 -18.81
C PRO A 217 -43.41 -7.57 -18.46
N ALA A 218 -44.46 -7.87 -19.17
CA ALA A 218 -45.21 -9.12 -19.08
C ALA A 218 -44.32 -10.30 -19.44
N THR A 219 -44.43 -11.38 -18.67
CA THR A 219 -43.80 -12.68 -18.90
C THR A 219 -44.16 -13.24 -20.28
N PRO A 220 -43.19 -13.68 -21.10
CA PRO A 220 -43.47 -14.38 -22.34
C PRO A 220 -44.01 -15.79 -22.05
N PRO A 221 -44.90 -16.32 -22.90
CA PRO A 221 -45.44 -17.67 -22.77
C PRO A 221 -44.35 -18.73 -23.05
N PRO A 222 -44.50 -19.96 -22.58
CA PRO A 222 -43.47 -21.00 -22.72
C PRO A 222 -43.31 -21.44 -24.18
N ALA A 223 -42.08 -21.48 -24.65
CA ALA A 223 -41.71 -21.95 -25.98
C ALA A 223 -41.94 -23.47 -26.11
N THR A 224 -42.74 -23.84 -27.09
CA THR A 224 -42.92 -25.21 -27.55
C THR A 224 -41.68 -25.67 -28.29
N THR A 225 -41.14 -26.80 -27.88
CA THR A 225 -40.00 -27.49 -28.50
C THR A 225 -40.38 -28.07 -29.84
N PRO A 226 -39.65 -27.81 -30.95
CA PRO A 226 -39.78 -28.58 -32.16
C PRO A 226 -38.88 -29.85 -32.13
N ALA A 227 -39.42 -30.92 -32.69
CA ALA A 227 -38.77 -32.22 -32.83
C ALA A 227 -37.54 -32.19 -33.78
N PRO A 228 -36.55 -33.08 -33.62
CA PRO A 228 -35.35 -33.08 -34.45
C PRO A 228 -35.58 -33.61 -35.86
N THR A 229 -35.11 -32.84 -36.83
CA THR A 229 -35.02 -33.27 -38.24
C THR A 229 -33.68 -33.98 -38.46
N PRO A 230 -33.61 -35.08 -39.26
CA PRO A 230 -32.38 -35.81 -39.51
C PRO A 230 -31.41 -35.06 -40.47
N PRO A 231 -30.09 -35.33 -40.40
CA PRO A 231 -29.09 -34.55 -41.10
C PRO A 231 -29.06 -34.86 -42.61
N LEU A 232 -29.04 -33.80 -43.40
CA LEU A 232 -28.72 -33.85 -44.83
C LEU A 232 -27.18 -33.84 -44.96
N VAL A 233 -26.63 -34.91 -45.52
CA VAL A 233 -25.18 -35.00 -45.85
C VAL A 233 -24.95 -34.19 -47.11
N THR A 234 -24.30 -33.06 -47.02
CA THR A 234 -23.75 -32.34 -48.16
C THR A 234 -22.21 -32.36 -48.07
N THR A 235 -21.60 -33.05 -48.98
CA THR A 235 -20.15 -33.04 -49.20
C THR A 235 -19.75 -31.67 -49.72
N VAL A 236 -19.01 -30.91 -48.90
CA VAL A 236 -18.35 -29.67 -49.31
C VAL A 236 -16.86 -29.94 -49.47
N ALA A 237 -16.35 -29.61 -50.65
CA ALA A 237 -14.95 -29.71 -51.01
C ALA A 237 -14.03 -28.94 -50.02
N ALA A 238 -12.91 -29.55 -49.67
CA ALA A 238 -11.91 -28.95 -48.78
C ALA A 238 -11.33 -27.67 -49.40
N ALA A 239 -11.47 -26.55 -48.70
CA ALA A 239 -10.73 -25.34 -48.99
C ALA A 239 -9.26 -25.51 -48.57
N PRO A 240 -8.30 -24.87 -49.26
CA PRO A 240 -6.89 -24.94 -48.90
C PRO A 240 -6.64 -24.33 -47.52
N PRO A 241 -5.62 -24.79 -46.78
CA PRO A 241 -5.34 -24.32 -45.44
C PRO A 241 -5.00 -22.82 -45.45
N THR A 242 -5.82 -22.00 -44.79
CA THR A 242 -5.50 -20.60 -44.50
C THR A 242 -4.37 -20.61 -43.48
N THR A 243 -3.24 -19.99 -43.82
CA THR A 243 -2.17 -19.66 -42.86
C THR A 243 -2.76 -18.90 -41.69
N PRO A 244 -2.43 -19.26 -40.44
CA PRO A 244 -2.89 -18.48 -39.28
C PRO A 244 -2.37 -17.04 -39.38
N PRO A 245 -3.14 -16.04 -38.95
CA PRO A 245 -2.67 -14.66 -38.93
C PRO A 245 -1.38 -14.59 -38.11
N PRO A 246 -0.41 -13.72 -38.48
CA PRO A 246 0.80 -13.54 -37.71
C PRO A 246 0.43 -13.11 -36.28
N PRO A 247 1.16 -13.61 -35.25
CA PRO A 247 0.94 -13.15 -33.89
C PRO A 247 1.10 -11.63 -33.84
N PRO A 248 0.33 -10.94 -32.97
CA PRO A 248 0.48 -9.50 -32.80
C PRO A 248 1.93 -9.18 -32.46
N PRO A 249 2.47 -8.04 -32.92
CA PRO A 249 3.86 -7.69 -32.71
C PRO A 249 4.15 -7.75 -31.21
N SER A 250 5.10 -8.61 -30.84
CA SER A 250 5.61 -8.66 -29.47
C SER A 250 6.13 -7.27 -29.14
N ASN A 251 5.64 -6.67 -28.04
CA ASN A 251 6.15 -5.42 -27.51
C ASN A 251 7.64 -5.56 -27.24
N GLN A 252 8.44 -5.25 -28.23
CA GLN A 252 9.87 -5.17 -28.12
C GLN A 252 10.17 -3.88 -27.36
N SER A 253 10.61 -3.99 -26.10
CA SER A 253 11.56 -3.02 -25.58
C SER A 253 12.63 -2.81 -26.65
N PRO A 254 13.02 -1.59 -26.97
CA PRO A 254 13.95 -1.33 -28.07
C PRO A 254 15.13 -2.29 -28.01
N ALA A 255 15.42 -2.94 -29.13
CA ALA A 255 16.53 -3.87 -29.25
C ALA A 255 17.80 -3.14 -28.78
N ALA A 256 18.48 -3.73 -27.80
CA ALA A 256 19.75 -3.20 -27.34
C ALA A 256 20.73 -3.26 -28.52
N GLN A 257 21.11 -2.10 -29.02
CA GLN A 257 22.31 -2.03 -29.87
C GLN A 257 23.51 -2.47 -29.03
N PRO A 258 24.49 -3.20 -29.58
CA PRO A 258 25.70 -3.53 -28.86
C PRO A 258 26.39 -2.24 -28.47
N VAL A 259 26.32 -1.91 -27.19
CA VAL A 259 26.96 -0.70 -26.62
C VAL A 259 28.44 -1.01 -26.49
N ALA A 260 29.26 -0.26 -27.23
CA ALA A 260 30.68 -0.15 -26.94
C ALA A 260 30.87 0.23 -25.46
N PRO A 261 31.93 -0.21 -24.78
CA PRO A 261 32.15 0.08 -23.36
C PRO A 261 32.22 1.60 -23.17
N VAL A 262 31.14 2.17 -22.63
CA VAL A 262 31.10 3.57 -22.23
C VAL A 262 32.01 3.72 -21.03
N ALA A 263 33.00 4.59 -21.14
CA ALA A 263 33.84 4.98 -20.01
C ALA A 263 32.95 5.39 -18.83
N ALA A 264 33.21 4.80 -17.65
CA ALA A 264 32.44 5.05 -16.45
C ALA A 264 32.40 6.56 -16.13
N PRO A 265 31.24 7.17 -15.91
CA PRO A 265 31.17 8.57 -15.51
C PRO A 265 31.89 8.74 -14.18
N ALA A 266 32.64 9.85 -14.05
CA ALA A 266 33.40 10.19 -12.87
C ALA A 266 32.52 10.17 -11.62
N ARG A 267 32.93 9.35 -10.64
CA ARG A 267 32.24 9.15 -9.37
C ARG A 267 32.26 10.43 -8.54
N THR A 268 31.11 11.00 -8.27
CA THR A 268 30.90 11.73 -7.02
C THR A 268 30.37 10.73 -5.98
N THR A 269 31.28 10.04 -5.30
CA THR A 269 30.96 9.13 -4.19
C THR A 269 30.71 9.94 -2.94
N ALA A 270 29.48 10.35 -2.70
CA ALA A 270 29.05 10.58 -1.33
C ALA A 270 29.00 9.19 -0.65
N ALA A 271 29.87 8.97 0.34
CA ALA A 271 29.93 7.72 1.08
C ALA A 271 28.60 7.51 1.81
N ALA A 272 27.74 6.64 1.26
CA ALA A 272 26.51 6.24 1.88
C ALA A 272 26.82 5.35 3.08
N LYS A 273 26.61 5.84 4.31
CA LYS A 273 26.75 5.05 5.54
C LYS A 273 25.37 4.54 5.94
N GLY A 274 25.11 3.25 5.65
CA GLY A 274 23.93 2.53 6.13
C GLY A 274 22.57 3.01 5.57
N LEU A 275 21.52 2.33 5.98
CA LEU A 275 20.14 2.56 5.53
C LEU A 275 19.22 2.88 6.71
N THR A 276 18.48 3.98 6.62
CA THR A 276 17.37 4.32 7.52
C THR A 276 16.07 3.82 6.92
N VAL A 277 15.47 2.80 7.55
CA VAL A 277 14.16 2.27 7.13
C VAL A 277 13.06 3.11 7.75
N VAL A 278 12.19 3.70 6.91
CA VAL A 278 11.06 4.53 7.36
C VAL A 278 9.72 3.78 7.25
N GLY A 279 9.71 2.64 6.51
CA GLY A 279 8.49 1.92 6.11
C GLY A 279 7.96 2.51 4.81
N PRO A 280 6.99 1.88 4.15
CA PRO A 280 6.44 2.45 2.93
C PRO A 280 5.77 3.79 3.25
N LEU A 281 6.35 4.85 2.73
CA LEU A 281 5.89 6.23 2.88
C LEU A 281 5.61 6.80 1.49
N ARG A 282 4.35 7.13 1.20
CA ARG A 282 3.96 7.69 -0.09
C ARG A 282 4.48 9.11 -0.24
N VAL A 283 5.34 9.31 -1.25
CA VAL A 283 5.97 10.60 -1.51
C VAL A 283 5.47 11.28 -2.78
N ALA A 284 4.93 10.52 -3.73
CA ALA A 284 4.32 11.05 -4.93
C ALA A 284 3.16 10.15 -5.38
N ASP A 285 2.09 10.80 -5.89
CA ASP A 285 0.96 10.16 -6.56
C ASP A 285 0.49 11.11 -7.66
N SER A 286 0.63 10.72 -8.93
CA SER A 286 0.33 11.62 -10.06
C SER A 286 -1.17 11.84 -10.28
N ARG A 287 -2.01 11.02 -9.68
CA ARG A 287 -3.46 11.17 -9.72
C ARG A 287 -3.94 12.32 -8.84
N PHE A 288 -3.07 12.75 -7.90
CA PHE A 288 -3.40 13.74 -6.89
C PHE A 288 -2.25 14.73 -6.70
N GLY A 289 -2.58 15.99 -6.45
CA GLY A 289 -1.62 17.03 -6.07
C GLY A 289 -0.81 17.62 -7.22
N THR A 290 0.45 17.96 -6.94
CA THR A 290 1.35 18.63 -7.90
C THR A 290 2.06 17.65 -8.85
N ALA A 291 2.11 16.36 -8.53
CA ALA A 291 2.62 15.35 -9.42
C ALA A 291 1.64 15.18 -10.60
N LYS A 292 2.18 15.22 -11.82
CA LYS A 292 1.37 15.06 -13.03
C LYS A 292 1.53 13.65 -13.58
N LYS A 293 0.50 13.19 -14.31
CA LYS A 293 0.57 11.98 -15.13
C LYS A 293 1.83 12.01 -15.99
N LEU A 294 2.57 10.90 -16.03
CA LEU A 294 3.74 10.79 -16.88
C LEU A 294 3.34 10.79 -18.36
N LEU A 295 4.06 11.54 -19.16
CA LEU A 295 3.85 11.59 -20.59
C LEU A 295 4.67 10.50 -21.29
N ALA A 296 4.15 10.01 -22.41
CA ALA A 296 4.84 9.03 -23.24
C ALA A 296 6.18 9.55 -23.74
N ASN A 297 7.21 8.69 -23.73
CA ASN A 297 8.57 8.97 -24.20
C ASN A 297 9.21 10.19 -23.52
N ALA A 298 8.84 10.47 -22.27
CA ALA A 298 9.33 11.61 -21.52
C ALA A 298 9.93 11.20 -20.18
N THR A 299 10.89 12.00 -19.72
CA THR A 299 11.46 11.90 -18.38
C THR A 299 10.84 12.98 -17.49
N THR A 300 10.32 12.57 -16.35
CA THR A 300 9.77 13.46 -15.33
C THR A 300 10.63 13.42 -14.09
N LYS A 301 11.00 14.59 -13.58
CA LYS A 301 11.67 14.76 -12.29
C LYS A 301 10.64 14.75 -11.17
N ILE A 302 10.81 13.86 -10.20
CA ILE A 302 9.88 13.68 -9.08
C ILE A 302 10.61 13.91 -7.76
N GLY A 303 10.12 14.86 -6.95
CA GLY A 303 10.60 15.11 -5.60
C GLY A 303 10.19 14.00 -4.65
N ILE A 304 11.17 13.39 -3.97
CA ILE A 304 10.93 12.36 -2.95
C ILE A 304 11.33 12.83 -1.55
N ALA A 305 11.96 13.99 -1.43
CA ALA A 305 12.23 14.64 -0.16
C ALA A 305 10.93 15.22 0.40
N ARG A 306 10.43 14.64 1.49
CA ARG A 306 9.21 15.04 2.17
C ARG A 306 9.34 14.75 3.67
N LEU A 307 8.30 15.03 4.45
CA LEU A 307 8.28 14.71 5.88
C LEU A 307 8.67 13.24 6.10
N GLY A 308 9.71 13.02 6.91
CA GLY A 308 10.30 11.69 7.12
C GLY A 308 11.40 11.26 6.14
N VAL A 309 11.58 11.99 5.00
CA VAL A 309 12.65 11.75 4.03
C VAL A 309 13.43 13.05 3.79
N PRO A 310 14.63 13.21 4.35
CA PRO A 310 15.42 14.44 4.20
C PRO A 310 15.81 14.73 2.75
N SER A 311 15.99 16.00 2.40
CA SER A 311 16.44 16.40 1.05
C SER A 311 17.92 16.06 0.77
N SER A 312 18.71 15.82 1.82
CA SER A 312 20.15 15.52 1.75
C SER A 312 20.49 14.06 1.56
N ILE A 313 19.51 13.19 1.28
CA ILE A 313 19.74 11.76 1.07
C ILE A 313 20.50 11.50 -0.23
N ALA A 314 21.39 10.50 -0.21
CA ALA A 314 22.21 10.09 -1.36
C ALA A 314 21.50 9.02 -2.22
N SER A 315 20.68 8.16 -1.61
CA SER A 315 19.98 7.09 -2.28
C SER A 315 18.73 6.67 -1.49
N ALA A 316 17.80 6.00 -2.16
CA ALA A 316 16.58 5.50 -1.57
C ALA A 316 16.20 4.12 -2.11
N GLN A 317 15.60 3.30 -1.25
CA GLN A 317 14.83 2.13 -1.64
C GLN A 317 13.39 2.59 -1.86
N ILE A 318 12.93 2.56 -3.09
CA ILE A 318 11.58 3.00 -3.46
C ILE A 318 10.78 1.86 -4.09
N THR A 319 9.46 1.98 -4.02
CA THR A 319 8.52 1.22 -4.84
C THR A 319 7.88 2.19 -5.83
N VAL A 320 7.98 1.89 -7.10
CA VAL A 320 7.30 2.63 -8.17
C VAL A 320 6.10 1.82 -8.67
N TRP A 321 4.99 2.50 -8.90
CA TRP A 321 3.74 1.94 -9.40
C TRP A 321 3.40 2.54 -10.74
N SER A 322 2.87 1.73 -11.65
CA SER A 322 2.14 2.19 -12.84
C SER A 322 0.67 1.87 -12.67
N ILE A 323 -0.21 2.82 -12.99
CA ILE A 323 -1.64 2.69 -12.73
C ILE A 323 -2.43 3.01 -14.00
N GLY A 324 -3.19 2.01 -14.47
CA GLY A 324 -4.21 2.18 -15.50
C GLY A 324 -3.71 2.81 -16.80
N SER A 325 -2.51 2.45 -17.26
CA SER A 325 -2.00 2.88 -18.56
C SER A 325 -2.94 2.42 -19.69
N ALA A 326 -3.17 3.26 -20.67
CA ALA A 326 -4.01 2.91 -21.83
C ALA A 326 -3.33 1.90 -22.79
N SER A 327 -2.01 1.73 -22.70
CA SER A 327 -1.22 0.83 -23.54
C SER A 327 -0.11 0.17 -22.72
N ASP A 328 0.43 -0.92 -23.26
CA ASP A 328 1.61 -1.58 -22.71
C ASP A 328 2.80 -0.62 -22.66
N GLY A 329 3.66 -0.80 -21.65
CA GLY A 329 4.80 0.07 -21.50
C GLY A 329 5.73 -0.32 -20.36
N TYR A 330 6.67 0.58 -20.09
CA TYR A 330 7.59 0.43 -18.98
C TYR A 330 7.97 1.78 -18.37
N LEU A 331 8.42 1.72 -17.12
CA LEU A 331 9.04 2.83 -16.41
C LEU A 331 10.51 2.51 -16.16
N THR A 332 11.36 3.53 -16.24
CA THR A 332 12.75 3.46 -15.80
C THR A 332 12.99 4.53 -14.74
N VAL A 333 13.41 4.12 -13.55
CA VAL A 333 13.76 5.03 -12.44
C VAL A 333 15.28 5.15 -12.36
N PHE A 334 15.78 6.38 -12.31
CA PHE A 334 17.22 6.63 -12.31
C PHE A 334 17.57 7.96 -11.62
N PRO A 335 18.85 8.18 -11.23
CA PRO A 335 19.29 9.45 -10.66
C PRO A 335 19.17 10.59 -11.67
N CYS A 336 18.61 11.76 -11.28
CA CYS A 336 18.40 12.88 -12.19
C CYS A 336 19.68 13.55 -12.72
N ASN A 337 20.83 13.24 -12.16
CA ASN A 337 22.15 13.69 -12.64
C ASN A 337 22.81 12.70 -13.64
N SER A 338 22.07 11.73 -14.12
CA SER A 338 22.49 10.81 -15.18
C SER A 338 21.54 10.86 -16.37
N THR A 339 21.98 10.37 -17.53
CA THR A 339 21.10 10.14 -18.68
C THR A 339 20.17 8.96 -18.41
N ALA A 340 18.99 8.96 -19.04
CA ALA A 340 18.05 7.83 -18.95
C ALA A 340 18.73 6.56 -19.49
N PRO A 341 18.87 5.50 -18.68
CA PRO A 341 19.48 4.26 -19.12
C PRO A 341 18.50 3.44 -19.99
N SER A 342 19.03 2.54 -20.79
CA SER A 342 18.25 1.59 -21.62
C SER A 342 17.73 0.39 -20.83
N THR A 343 17.42 0.57 -19.55
CA THR A 343 16.90 -0.44 -18.62
C THR A 343 15.42 -0.19 -18.34
N SER A 344 14.72 -1.16 -17.73
CA SER A 344 13.37 -0.95 -17.23
C SER A 344 13.29 -1.33 -15.75
N THR A 345 12.69 -0.48 -14.93
CA THR A 345 12.41 -0.77 -13.52
C THR A 345 11.12 -1.57 -13.38
N LEU A 346 10.09 -1.20 -14.15
CA LEU A 346 8.75 -1.78 -14.09
C LEU A 346 8.21 -1.92 -15.51
N ASN A 347 7.67 -3.11 -15.85
CA ASN A 347 6.95 -3.35 -17.11
C ASN A 347 5.48 -3.64 -16.80
N PHE A 348 4.56 -3.18 -17.65
CA PHE A 348 3.13 -3.32 -17.46
C PHE A 348 2.39 -3.45 -18.80
N THR A 349 1.23 -4.09 -18.77
CA THR A 349 0.28 -4.13 -19.89
C THR A 349 -0.86 -3.13 -19.67
N ALA A 350 -1.61 -2.83 -20.73
CA ALA A 350 -2.74 -1.90 -20.68
C ALA A 350 -3.71 -2.25 -19.55
N GLY A 351 -4.17 -1.25 -18.83
CA GLY A 351 -5.12 -1.37 -17.73
C GLY A 351 -4.57 -1.93 -16.42
N GLN A 352 -3.34 -2.45 -16.38
CA GLN A 352 -2.77 -3.02 -15.17
C GLN A 352 -2.40 -1.96 -14.13
N THR A 353 -2.50 -2.36 -12.86
CA THR A 353 -1.86 -1.69 -11.73
C THR A 353 -0.81 -2.62 -11.17
N VAL A 354 0.45 -2.26 -11.35
CA VAL A 354 1.61 -3.07 -10.95
C VAL A 354 2.68 -2.22 -10.30
N SER A 355 3.56 -2.86 -9.54
CA SER A 355 4.66 -2.18 -8.87
C SER A 355 5.97 -2.94 -8.96
N ALA A 356 7.07 -2.23 -8.86
CA ALA A 356 8.39 -2.81 -8.63
C ALA A 356 9.18 -1.96 -7.65
N SER A 357 9.98 -2.62 -6.83
CA SER A 357 10.92 -1.96 -5.94
C SER A 357 12.27 -1.79 -6.61
N THR A 358 12.93 -0.69 -6.34
CA THR A 358 14.29 -0.45 -6.81
C THR A 358 15.11 0.37 -5.81
N PHE A 359 16.42 0.17 -5.83
CA PHE A 359 17.35 1.04 -5.11
C PHE A 359 17.92 2.06 -6.09
N VAL A 360 17.78 3.34 -5.80
CA VAL A 360 18.10 4.43 -6.72
C VAL A 360 18.88 5.55 -6.05
N GLY A 361 19.83 6.14 -6.79
CA GLY A 361 20.50 7.38 -6.38
C GLY A 361 19.55 8.57 -6.42
N VAL A 362 19.69 9.46 -5.42
CA VAL A 362 18.85 10.65 -5.28
C VAL A 362 19.69 11.88 -5.55
N SER A 363 19.20 12.76 -6.40
CA SER A 363 19.86 14.01 -6.77
C SER A 363 19.07 15.20 -6.27
N SER A 364 19.61 15.92 -5.27
CA SER A 364 18.94 17.08 -4.64
C SER A 364 17.49 16.79 -4.24
N GLY A 365 17.26 15.64 -3.56
CA GLY A 365 15.95 15.21 -3.10
C GLY A 365 15.00 14.71 -4.19
N ASN A 366 15.50 14.42 -5.41
CA ASN A 366 14.69 13.99 -6.55
C ASN A 366 15.19 12.70 -7.17
N VAL A 367 14.26 11.95 -7.78
CA VAL A 367 14.50 10.86 -8.73
C VAL A 367 13.90 11.22 -10.08
N CYS A 368 14.45 10.70 -11.17
CA CYS A 368 13.92 10.85 -12.51
C CYS A 368 13.23 9.54 -12.95
N VAL A 369 12.07 9.67 -13.59
CA VAL A 369 11.28 8.56 -14.10
C VAL A 369 11.03 8.79 -15.59
N PHE A 370 11.57 7.91 -16.43
CA PHE A 370 11.20 7.82 -17.83
C PHE A 370 9.98 6.91 -17.98
N ALA A 371 9.02 7.30 -18.81
CA ALA A 371 7.86 6.50 -19.17
C ALA A 371 7.80 6.29 -20.68
N SER A 372 7.73 5.03 -21.12
CA SER A 372 7.60 4.70 -22.55
C SER A 372 6.20 5.00 -23.09
N THR A 373 5.20 5.03 -22.23
CA THR A 373 3.80 5.37 -22.53
C THR A 373 3.21 6.17 -21.39
N SER A 374 2.16 6.94 -21.66
CA SER A 374 1.52 7.77 -20.62
C SER A 374 0.85 6.91 -19.56
N THR A 375 1.20 7.13 -18.30
CA THR A 375 0.63 6.40 -17.17
C THR A 375 0.59 7.27 -15.92
N ASP A 376 -0.32 6.95 -14.99
CA ASP A 376 -0.25 7.47 -13.64
C ASP A 376 0.83 6.72 -12.85
N VAL A 377 1.52 7.45 -11.98
CA VAL A 377 2.62 6.91 -11.18
C VAL A 377 2.44 7.21 -9.70
N ILE A 378 2.78 6.22 -8.87
CA ILE A 378 2.96 6.40 -7.43
C ILE A 378 4.41 6.07 -7.09
N ILE A 379 5.00 6.79 -6.14
CA ILE A 379 6.30 6.48 -5.55
C ILE A 379 6.16 6.42 -4.03
N ASP A 380 6.55 5.29 -3.47
CA ASP A 380 6.64 5.06 -2.03
C ASP A 380 8.11 4.84 -1.65
N VAL A 381 8.58 5.51 -0.58
CA VAL A 381 9.92 5.35 -0.03
C VAL A 381 9.86 4.38 1.14
N ALA A 382 10.60 3.27 1.06
CA ALA A 382 10.72 2.30 2.14
C ALA A 382 11.91 2.61 3.07
N ALA A 383 13.01 3.10 2.47
CA ALA A 383 14.23 3.41 3.20
C ALA A 383 15.10 4.40 2.42
N TYR A 384 16.01 5.06 3.10
CA TYR A 384 16.97 5.97 2.47
C TYR A 384 18.35 5.91 3.13
N SER A 385 19.38 6.37 2.42
CA SER A 385 20.72 6.57 2.95
C SER A 385 21.06 8.06 2.99
N ASP A 386 21.35 8.56 4.20
CA ASP A 386 21.78 9.94 4.46
C ASP A 386 23.24 10.01 4.97
N GLY A 387 23.95 8.88 4.93
CA GLY A 387 25.32 8.76 5.43
C GLY A 387 25.44 8.65 6.95
N LYS A 388 24.34 8.54 7.71
CA LYS A 388 24.34 8.55 9.20
C LYS A 388 23.92 7.22 9.81
N ALA A 389 23.07 6.44 9.14
CA ALA A 389 22.52 5.22 9.70
C ALA A 389 23.60 4.12 9.85
N PRO A 390 23.59 3.37 10.97
CA PRO A 390 24.61 2.35 11.24
C PRO A 390 24.34 1.01 10.55
N ALA A 391 23.13 0.78 10.00
CA ALA A 391 22.73 -0.51 9.44
C ALA A 391 23.19 -0.65 7.98
N GLY A 392 24.03 -1.65 7.71
CA GLY A 392 24.45 -2.04 6.36
C GLY A 392 23.91 -3.41 5.96
N VAL A 393 24.20 -3.82 4.73
CA VAL A 393 23.82 -5.11 4.15
C VAL A 393 24.62 -6.24 4.80
N ILE A 394 23.94 -7.22 5.35
CA ILE A 394 24.50 -8.52 5.67
C ILE A 394 24.03 -9.48 4.57
N ALA A 395 24.96 -9.88 3.72
CA ALA A 395 24.71 -10.84 2.65
C ALA A 395 24.37 -12.21 3.25
N THR A 396 23.21 -12.75 2.88
CA THR A 396 22.72 -14.05 3.35
C THR A 396 22.30 -14.90 2.15
N THR A 397 22.13 -16.21 2.36
CA THR A 397 21.44 -17.04 1.36
C THR A 397 19.95 -16.79 1.50
N PRO A 398 19.24 -16.44 0.41
CA PRO A 398 17.80 -16.25 0.44
C PRO A 398 17.06 -17.49 0.94
N PHE A 399 15.94 -17.31 1.66
CA PHE A 399 15.13 -18.42 2.14
C PHE A 399 13.65 -18.06 2.18
N ARG A 400 12.78 -19.06 2.06
CA ARG A 400 11.35 -18.91 2.24
C ARG A 400 11.01 -18.93 3.72
N ALA A 401 10.55 -17.80 4.25
CA ALA A 401 10.18 -17.64 5.65
C ALA A 401 8.73 -18.07 5.92
N PHE A 402 7.85 -17.94 4.91
CA PHE A 402 6.44 -18.31 5.04
C PHE A 402 5.86 -18.67 3.67
N ASP A 403 4.96 -19.67 3.66
CA ASP A 403 4.20 -20.08 2.49
C ASP A 403 2.84 -20.61 2.95
N SER A 404 1.79 -19.86 2.70
CA SER A 404 0.43 -20.24 3.11
C SER A 404 -0.20 -21.29 2.19
N THR A 405 0.42 -21.56 1.03
CA THR A 405 -0.15 -22.52 0.07
C THR A 405 -0.06 -23.96 0.55
N TRP A 406 0.86 -24.25 1.48
CA TRP A 406 1.18 -25.62 1.91
C TRP A 406 0.34 -26.15 3.05
N ALA A 407 -0.33 -25.33 3.84
CA ALA A 407 -0.97 -25.80 5.06
C ALA A 407 -2.36 -25.22 5.35
N GLY A 408 -3.02 -24.65 4.34
CA GLY A 408 -4.32 -23.99 4.57
C GLY A 408 -4.23 -22.75 5.45
N ASN A 409 -3.02 -22.24 5.70
CA ASN A 409 -2.76 -21.08 6.56
C ASN A 409 -2.89 -19.75 5.78
N ARG A 410 -3.98 -19.58 5.03
CA ARG A 410 -4.24 -18.35 4.29
C ARG A 410 -4.18 -17.12 5.20
N VAL A 411 -3.74 -16.01 4.63
CA VAL A 411 -3.88 -14.70 5.28
C VAL A 411 -5.33 -14.27 5.13
N LEU A 412 -6.01 -14.08 6.25
CA LEU A 412 -7.42 -13.70 6.27
C LEU A 412 -7.56 -12.17 6.27
N LYS A 413 -8.58 -11.68 5.61
CA LYS A 413 -8.94 -10.27 5.55
C LYS A 413 -8.97 -9.63 6.92
N GLY A 414 -8.22 -8.54 7.09
CA GLY A 414 -8.17 -7.75 8.33
C GLY A 414 -7.53 -8.47 9.53
N LYS A 415 -6.92 -9.66 9.31
CA LYS A 415 -6.18 -10.37 10.36
C LYS A 415 -4.68 -10.24 10.13
N GLU A 416 -3.97 -9.86 11.18
CA GLU A 416 -2.52 -9.79 11.15
C GLU A 416 -1.89 -11.19 11.07
N ARG A 417 -0.90 -11.34 10.19
CA ARG A 417 -0.04 -12.52 10.11
C ARG A 417 1.37 -12.15 10.50
N SER A 418 1.87 -12.69 11.60
CA SER A 418 3.26 -12.54 12.03
C SER A 418 4.14 -13.63 11.43
N VAL A 419 5.31 -13.25 10.93
CA VAL A 419 6.33 -14.15 10.38
C VAL A 419 7.69 -13.80 10.98
N ARG A 420 8.33 -14.77 11.62
CA ARG A 420 9.68 -14.59 12.16
C ARG A 420 10.71 -14.64 11.02
N VAL A 421 11.56 -13.63 10.94
CA VAL A 421 12.58 -13.49 9.89
C VAL A 421 13.99 -13.36 10.48
N ALA A 422 14.20 -12.59 11.53
CA ALA A 422 15.50 -12.48 12.19
C ALA A 422 15.78 -13.71 13.08
N GLY A 423 17.03 -14.19 13.05
CA GLY A 423 17.43 -15.42 13.73
C GLY A 423 16.95 -16.70 13.06
N ALA A 424 16.29 -16.63 11.89
CA ALA A 424 15.85 -17.78 11.11
C ALA A 424 16.79 -18.04 9.93
N ALA A 425 17.03 -19.31 9.58
CA ALA A 425 17.76 -19.76 8.39
C ALA A 425 19.10 -19.01 8.12
N GLY A 426 19.86 -18.70 9.17
CA GLY A 426 21.13 -17.99 9.07
C GLY A 426 21.01 -16.46 9.01
N MET A 427 19.81 -15.90 9.12
CA MET A 427 19.60 -14.46 9.30
C MET A 427 20.13 -14.00 10.66
N PRO A 428 20.86 -12.88 10.74
CA PRO A 428 21.30 -12.34 12.02
C PRO A 428 20.13 -12.06 12.96
N ALA A 429 20.22 -12.50 14.21
CA ALA A 429 19.23 -12.17 15.23
C ALA A 429 19.15 -10.66 15.51
N ALA A 430 20.26 -9.93 15.31
CA ALA A 430 20.36 -8.48 15.47
C ALA A 430 19.93 -7.69 14.21
N ALA A 431 19.28 -8.33 13.24
CA ALA A 431 18.75 -7.63 12.07
C ALA A 431 17.73 -6.58 12.51
N THR A 432 17.91 -5.35 12.05
CA THR A 432 16.98 -4.23 12.31
C THR A 432 15.94 -4.07 11.19
N ALA A 433 16.27 -4.60 10.01
CA ALA A 433 15.35 -4.68 8.86
C ALA A 433 15.76 -5.85 7.96
N VAL A 434 14.88 -6.24 7.06
CA VAL A 434 15.09 -7.23 6.01
C VAL A 434 14.63 -6.72 4.67
N THR A 435 15.29 -7.15 3.58
CA THR A 435 14.74 -7.04 2.23
C THR A 435 14.16 -8.39 1.85
N LEU A 436 12.92 -8.37 1.37
CA LEU A 436 12.13 -9.56 1.08
C LEU A 436 11.32 -9.38 -0.21
N THR A 437 10.87 -10.48 -0.78
CA THR A 437 9.83 -10.52 -1.80
C THR A 437 8.56 -11.09 -1.19
N LEU A 438 7.44 -10.40 -1.45
CA LEU A 438 6.09 -10.84 -1.11
C LEU A 438 5.40 -11.29 -2.39
N THR A 439 4.91 -12.52 -2.42
CA THR A 439 4.08 -13.01 -3.51
C THR A 439 2.69 -13.30 -2.98
N THR A 440 1.68 -12.67 -3.57
CA THR A 440 0.25 -12.91 -3.28
C THR A 440 -0.39 -13.67 -4.41
N SER A 441 -1.34 -14.54 -4.10
CA SER A 441 -2.13 -15.28 -5.09
C SER A 441 -3.49 -15.68 -4.54
N ARG A 442 -4.38 -16.14 -5.41
CA ARG A 442 -5.71 -16.68 -5.10
C ARG A 442 -6.52 -15.76 -4.17
N SER A 443 -6.40 -14.45 -4.35
CA SER A 443 -7.17 -13.48 -3.58
C SER A 443 -8.65 -13.54 -3.90
N THR A 444 -9.50 -13.32 -2.90
CA THR A 444 -10.96 -13.34 -3.04
C THR A 444 -11.54 -12.01 -3.55
N THR A 445 -10.79 -10.94 -3.40
CA THR A 445 -11.11 -9.58 -3.88
C THR A 445 -9.81 -8.91 -4.35
N ARG A 446 -9.88 -7.69 -4.87
CA ARG A 446 -8.67 -6.90 -5.14
C ARG A 446 -7.79 -6.84 -3.90
N THR A 447 -6.52 -7.12 -4.07
CA THR A 447 -5.54 -7.24 -2.99
C THR A 447 -4.85 -5.92 -2.71
N SER A 448 -4.71 -5.62 -1.42
CA SER A 448 -3.81 -4.61 -0.87
C SER A 448 -3.16 -5.23 0.37
N LEU A 449 -1.86 -5.53 0.27
CA LEU A 449 -1.07 -6.14 1.35
C LEU A 449 -0.07 -5.15 1.92
N GLN A 450 -0.12 -4.92 3.22
CA GLN A 450 0.84 -4.12 3.98
C GLN A 450 1.86 -5.03 4.69
N ALA A 451 3.08 -4.53 4.88
CA ALA A 451 4.14 -5.18 5.64
C ALA A 451 4.81 -4.17 6.59
N TYR A 452 4.96 -4.54 7.86
CA TYR A 452 5.47 -3.66 8.91
C TYR A 452 6.09 -4.45 10.07
N ALA A 453 6.84 -3.79 10.95
CA ALA A 453 7.36 -4.45 12.15
C ALA A 453 6.21 -4.85 13.07
N CYS A 454 6.15 -6.11 13.54
CA CYS A 454 5.10 -6.54 14.46
C CYS A 454 5.07 -5.68 15.72
N GLY A 455 3.87 -5.28 16.13
CA GLY A 455 3.63 -4.34 17.23
C GLY A 455 3.68 -2.86 16.84
N ALA A 456 4.05 -2.53 15.59
CA ALA A 456 3.91 -1.18 15.05
C ALA A 456 2.53 -1.01 14.40
N THR A 457 2.07 0.23 14.29
CA THR A 457 0.85 0.54 13.53
C THR A 457 1.12 0.42 12.03
N PRO A 458 0.24 -0.26 11.25
CA PRO A 458 0.34 -0.30 9.80
C PRO A 458 0.26 1.11 9.18
N SER A 459 1.12 1.41 8.21
CA SER A 459 1.17 2.74 7.56
C SER A 459 -0.02 3.05 6.66
N GLY A 460 -0.85 2.06 6.35
CA GLY A 460 -1.89 2.19 5.32
C GLY A 460 -1.37 2.10 3.87
N VAL A 461 -0.06 2.20 3.66
CA VAL A 461 0.55 2.09 2.33
C VAL A 461 0.80 0.62 1.99
N PRO A 462 0.23 0.08 0.90
CA PRO A 462 0.44 -1.30 0.51
C PRO A 462 1.84 -1.50 -0.10
N VAL A 463 2.35 -2.71 0.03
CA VAL A 463 3.58 -3.18 -0.63
C VAL A 463 3.24 -3.96 -1.89
N VAL A 464 2.15 -4.75 -1.86
CA VAL A 464 1.65 -5.51 -3.00
C VAL A 464 0.19 -5.14 -3.23
N VAL A 465 -0.17 -4.93 -4.49
CA VAL A 465 -1.57 -4.90 -4.93
C VAL A 465 -1.76 -5.87 -6.07
N GLY A 466 -3.02 -6.29 -6.29
CA GLY A 466 -3.35 -7.21 -7.39
C GLY A 466 -4.85 -7.31 -7.62
N GLY A 467 -5.23 -7.81 -8.79
CA GLY A 467 -6.58 -8.19 -9.13
C GLY A 467 -7.05 -9.46 -8.41
N ILE A 468 -8.30 -9.81 -8.61
CA ILE A 468 -8.89 -11.05 -8.04
C ILE A 468 -8.18 -12.27 -8.63
N GLY A 469 -7.69 -13.15 -7.77
CA GLY A 469 -7.05 -14.40 -8.17
C GLY A 469 -5.65 -14.25 -8.81
N GLU A 470 -5.20 -13.04 -9.10
CA GLU A 470 -3.91 -12.77 -9.72
C GLU A 470 -2.73 -13.17 -8.82
N THR A 471 -1.64 -13.58 -9.46
CA THR A 471 -0.34 -13.76 -8.81
C THR A 471 0.50 -12.52 -9.03
N ASN A 472 0.85 -11.84 -7.93
CA ASN A 472 1.67 -10.64 -7.97
C ASN A 472 2.82 -10.74 -6.97
N SER A 473 4.00 -10.27 -7.38
CA SER A 473 5.18 -10.23 -6.53
C SER A 473 5.72 -8.81 -6.43
N ALA A 474 6.12 -8.40 -5.23
CA ALA A 474 6.82 -7.14 -5.03
C ALA A 474 7.92 -7.29 -3.98
N GLY A 475 9.05 -6.62 -4.25
CA GLY A 475 10.12 -6.48 -3.27
C GLY A 475 9.78 -5.43 -2.21
N ALA A 476 10.25 -5.62 -0.99
CA ALA A 476 10.11 -4.67 0.10
C ALA A 476 11.32 -4.67 1.03
N THR A 477 11.61 -3.51 1.62
CA THR A 477 12.51 -3.42 2.78
C THR A 477 11.69 -3.00 3.98
N VAL A 478 11.66 -3.84 5.01
CA VAL A 478 10.76 -3.72 6.15
C VAL A 478 11.54 -3.79 7.46
N LYS A 479 11.20 -2.93 8.42
CA LYS A 479 11.73 -3.03 9.79
C LYS A 479 11.34 -4.36 10.42
N VAL A 480 12.23 -4.88 11.26
CA VAL A 480 11.99 -6.07 12.06
C VAL A 480 11.63 -5.65 13.49
N SER A 481 10.66 -6.29 14.09
CA SER A 481 10.29 -6.04 15.50
C SER A 481 11.40 -6.53 16.46
N ALA A 482 11.34 -6.12 17.72
CA ALA A 482 12.29 -6.54 18.75
C ALA A 482 12.35 -8.08 18.93
N VAL A 483 11.26 -8.79 18.60
CA VAL A 483 11.20 -10.26 18.64
C VAL A 483 11.60 -10.93 17.32
N GLY A 484 12.06 -10.18 16.35
CA GLY A 484 12.58 -10.72 15.09
C GLY A 484 11.51 -10.99 14.02
N SER A 485 10.33 -10.37 14.09
CA SER A 485 9.20 -10.64 13.21
C SER A 485 8.79 -9.45 12.34
N VAL A 486 8.22 -9.77 11.18
CA VAL A 486 7.49 -8.86 10.28
C VAL A 486 6.04 -9.29 10.27
N CYS A 487 5.13 -8.32 10.32
CA CYS A 487 3.69 -8.53 10.28
C CYS A 487 3.10 -8.09 8.95
N PHE A 488 2.07 -8.83 8.52
CA PHE A 488 1.37 -8.65 7.25
C PHE A 488 -0.11 -8.46 7.52
N LEU A 489 -0.71 -7.48 6.86
CA LEU A 489 -2.14 -7.17 6.93
C LEU A 489 -2.71 -7.01 5.53
N SER A 490 -3.76 -7.80 5.21
CA SER A 490 -4.42 -7.77 3.91
C SER A 490 -5.87 -7.31 4.02
N ASN A 491 -6.35 -6.59 2.99
CA ASN A 491 -7.76 -6.26 2.81
C ASN A 491 -8.60 -7.40 2.21
N ALA A 492 -7.96 -8.52 1.83
CA ALA A 492 -8.58 -9.69 1.21
C ALA A 492 -8.05 -10.99 1.82
N ASP A 493 -8.84 -12.06 1.73
CA ASP A 493 -8.32 -13.42 1.95
C ASP A 493 -7.45 -13.80 0.77
N LEU A 494 -6.21 -14.20 1.02
CA LEU A 494 -5.23 -14.53 0.00
C LEU A 494 -4.20 -15.56 0.47
N ASP A 495 -3.49 -16.11 -0.48
CA ASP A 495 -2.25 -16.83 -0.18
C ASP A 495 -1.08 -15.86 -0.23
N LEU A 496 -0.17 -16.02 0.73
CA LEU A 496 1.03 -15.22 0.88
C LEU A 496 2.27 -16.11 0.94
N ILE A 497 3.27 -15.76 0.14
CA ILE A 497 4.63 -16.27 0.25
C ILE A 497 5.52 -15.12 0.67
N VAL A 498 6.42 -15.39 1.64
CA VAL A 498 7.41 -14.44 2.13
C VAL A 498 8.80 -15.03 1.93
N ASP A 499 9.54 -14.46 1.00
CA ASP A 499 10.91 -14.85 0.68
C ASP A 499 11.88 -13.75 1.13
N VAL A 500 12.84 -14.08 1.99
CA VAL A 500 13.79 -13.13 2.58
C VAL A 500 15.14 -13.27 1.88
N HIS A 501 15.74 -12.13 1.48
CA HIS A 501 16.95 -12.09 0.68
C HIS A 501 18.19 -11.67 1.45
N ILE A 502 18.12 -10.58 2.22
CA ILE A 502 19.21 -10.01 3.00
C ILE A 502 18.72 -9.45 4.33
N ALA A 503 19.64 -9.29 5.27
CA ALA A 503 19.44 -8.52 6.49
C ALA A 503 20.12 -7.15 6.43
N TRP A 504 19.56 -6.22 7.19
CA TRP A 504 20.19 -4.93 7.51
C TRP A 504 20.52 -4.92 8.99
N ALA A 505 21.80 -4.75 9.31
CA ALA A 505 22.29 -4.77 10.68
C ALA A 505 23.51 -3.86 10.85
N LYS A 506 23.85 -3.54 12.10
CA LYS A 506 25.08 -2.82 12.44
C LYS A 506 26.31 -3.62 11.96
N GLY A 507 27.26 -2.94 11.35
CA GLY A 507 28.48 -3.55 10.83
C GLY A 507 28.33 -4.22 9.46
N GLY A 508 27.17 -4.16 8.84
CA GLY A 508 26.98 -4.64 7.47
C GLY A 508 27.66 -3.76 6.42
N ALA A 509 27.84 -4.31 5.22
CA ALA A 509 28.43 -3.64 4.08
C ALA A 509 27.55 -2.45 3.61
N GLN A 510 28.18 -1.40 3.10
CA GLN A 510 27.46 -0.20 2.68
C GLN A 510 26.91 -0.35 1.27
N LEU A 511 25.59 -0.15 1.10
CA LEU A 511 24.93 -0.18 -0.19
C LEU A 511 25.12 1.16 -0.91
N GLN A 512 25.74 1.12 -2.09
CA GLN A 512 25.96 2.26 -2.96
C GLN A 512 25.09 2.13 -4.20
N SER A 513 24.38 3.21 -4.57
CA SER A 513 23.59 3.26 -5.81
C SER A 513 24.49 3.59 -6.99
N ILE A 514 24.15 3.00 -8.14
CA ILE A 514 24.70 3.36 -9.45
C ILE A 514 23.54 3.65 -10.41
N PRO A 515 23.75 4.40 -11.50
CA PRO A 515 22.80 4.41 -12.60
C PRO A 515 22.52 2.97 -13.04
N PRO A 516 21.25 2.60 -13.32
CA PRO A 516 20.92 1.24 -13.73
C PRO A 516 21.73 0.77 -14.95
N VAL A 517 22.36 -0.40 -14.84
CA VAL A 517 23.16 -1.00 -15.92
C VAL A 517 22.68 -2.43 -16.17
N ARG A 518 22.52 -2.79 -17.45
CA ARG A 518 22.11 -4.13 -17.86
C ARG A 518 23.26 -5.12 -17.76
N LEU A 519 23.03 -6.22 -17.00
CA LEU A 519 23.98 -7.34 -16.86
C LEU A 519 23.63 -8.53 -17.78
N LEU A 520 22.32 -8.77 -18.00
CA LEU A 520 21.84 -9.87 -18.82
C LEU A 520 20.57 -9.45 -19.58
N ASP A 521 20.52 -9.83 -20.86
CA ASP A 521 19.29 -9.79 -21.65
C ASP A 521 19.25 -11.00 -22.56
N THR A 522 18.38 -11.96 -22.27
CA THR A 522 18.29 -13.20 -23.06
C THR A 522 17.32 -13.09 -24.24
N ARG A 523 16.64 -11.95 -24.43
CA ARG A 523 15.68 -11.75 -25.52
C ARG A 523 16.36 -11.69 -26.89
N SER A 524 17.62 -11.26 -26.92
CA SER A 524 18.46 -11.27 -28.13
C SER A 524 19.17 -12.62 -28.38
N GLY A 525 18.90 -13.62 -27.55
CA GLY A 525 19.53 -14.93 -27.62
C GLY A 525 18.62 -16.04 -27.10
N SER A 526 19.20 -17.07 -26.49
CA SER A 526 18.44 -18.20 -25.97
C SER A 526 17.78 -17.88 -24.65
N ALA A 527 16.48 -18.18 -24.52
CA ALA A 527 15.74 -18.12 -23.27
C ALA A 527 16.41 -18.97 -22.19
N GLN A 528 16.19 -18.62 -20.93
CA GLN A 528 16.59 -19.43 -19.80
C GLN A 528 15.74 -20.70 -19.77
N SER A 529 16.36 -21.86 -19.90
CA SER A 529 15.67 -23.15 -19.83
C SER A 529 15.17 -23.44 -18.43
N ALA A 530 14.02 -24.08 -18.33
CA ALA A 530 13.42 -24.50 -17.07
C ALA A 530 14.40 -25.28 -16.20
N GLY A 531 14.50 -24.94 -14.93
CA GLY A 531 15.35 -25.61 -13.94
C GLY A 531 16.86 -25.40 -14.08
N SER A 532 17.34 -24.90 -15.24
CA SER A 532 18.77 -24.65 -15.43
C SER A 532 19.26 -23.48 -14.57
N THR A 533 20.53 -23.50 -14.19
CA THR A 533 21.18 -22.43 -13.47
C THR A 533 22.11 -21.67 -14.41
N ARG A 534 22.02 -20.35 -14.38
CA ARG A 534 22.95 -19.43 -15.06
C ARG A 534 23.71 -18.63 -14.05
N GLU A 535 25.03 -18.54 -14.23
CA GLU A 535 25.89 -17.67 -13.46
C GLU A 535 26.04 -16.30 -14.13
N ILE A 536 26.03 -15.23 -13.36
CA ILE A 536 26.14 -13.84 -13.81
C ILE A 536 27.23 -13.14 -13.00
N THR A 537 28.26 -12.66 -13.68
CA THR A 537 29.33 -11.87 -13.06
C THR A 537 28.82 -10.46 -12.79
N VAL A 538 28.93 -10.04 -11.53
CA VAL A 538 28.55 -8.72 -11.04
C VAL A 538 29.78 -7.94 -10.57
N GLY A 539 30.55 -8.51 -9.66
CA GLY A 539 31.80 -7.92 -9.17
C GLY A 539 32.83 -7.83 -10.28
N GLY A 540 33.43 -6.66 -10.48
CA GLY A 540 34.37 -6.40 -11.57
C GLY A 540 33.71 -6.04 -12.90
N SER A 541 32.36 -6.07 -12.99
CA SER A 541 31.62 -5.69 -14.20
C SER A 541 30.80 -4.41 -13.99
N ALA A 542 30.38 -3.75 -15.05
CA ALA A 542 29.49 -2.58 -15.00
C ALA A 542 29.94 -1.47 -14.02
N GLY A 543 31.26 -1.31 -13.80
CA GLY A 543 31.81 -0.35 -12.85
C GLY A 543 31.65 -0.76 -11.36
N ILE A 544 31.22 -1.98 -11.09
CA ILE A 544 31.09 -2.55 -9.74
C ILE A 544 32.46 -3.12 -9.32
N PRO A 545 32.97 -2.81 -8.10
CA PRO A 545 34.23 -3.37 -7.62
C PRO A 545 34.19 -4.90 -7.51
N SER A 546 35.30 -5.57 -7.79
CA SER A 546 35.43 -7.04 -7.63
C SER A 546 35.15 -7.52 -6.19
N GLY A 547 35.39 -6.67 -5.18
CA GLY A 547 35.11 -6.99 -3.76
C GLY A 547 33.66 -6.71 -3.34
N ALA A 548 32.71 -6.52 -4.26
CA ALA A 548 31.31 -6.37 -3.91
C ALA A 548 30.77 -7.66 -3.28
N THR A 549 30.00 -7.51 -2.18
CA THR A 549 29.44 -8.63 -1.39
C THR A 549 27.94 -8.84 -1.61
N ALA A 550 27.25 -7.81 -2.13
CA ALA A 550 25.84 -7.91 -2.53
C ALA A 550 25.54 -6.94 -3.68
N ALA A 551 24.43 -7.18 -4.38
CA ALA A 551 23.94 -6.32 -5.45
C ALA A 551 22.45 -6.02 -5.27
N ALA A 552 22.05 -4.77 -5.52
CA ALA A 552 20.67 -4.40 -5.75
C ALA A 552 20.38 -4.60 -7.24
N ILE A 553 19.41 -5.45 -7.54
CA ILE A 553 19.09 -5.86 -8.91
C ILE A 553 17.60 -5.66 -9.20
N ASN A 554 17.29 -5.48 -10.46
CA ASN A 554 15.95 -5.62 -11.01
C ASN A 554 15.93 -6.81 -11.97
N VAL A 555 14.99 -7.72 -11.78
CA VAL A 555 14.79 -8.92 -12.61
C VAL A 555 13.49 -8.77 -13.36
N THR A 556 13.54 -8.80 -14.68
CA THR A 556 12.35 -8.85 -15.54
C THR A 556 12.26 -10.22 -16.18
N VAL A 557 11.08 -10.81 -16.13
CA VAL A 557 10.71 -12.07 -16.79
C VAL A 557 9.77 -11.77 -17.93
N ALA A 558 10.03 -12.30 -19.12
CA ALA A 558 9.18 -12.13 -20.29
C ALA A 558 9.00 -13.45 -21.05
N GLY A 559 7.85 -13.61 -21.71
CA GLY A 559 7.59 -14.76 -22.56
C GLY A 559 7.64 -16.11 -21.84
N ALA A 560 7.23 -16.15 -20.56
CA ALA A 560 7.19 -17.39 -19.80
C ALA A 560 6.18 -18.38 -20.40
N THR A 561 6.61 -19.59 -20.68
CA THR A 561 5.78 -20.63 -21.32
C THR A 561 4.69 -21.17 -20.38
N SER A 562 4.88 -21.06 -19.07
CA SER A 562 3.92 -21.38 -18.03
C SER A 562 4.15 -20.47 -16.83
N ALA A 563 3.32 -20.55 -15.78
CA ALA A 563 3.54 -19.81 -14.52
C ALA A 563 4.96 -20.04 -14.01
N THR A 564 5.72 -18.97 -13.83
CA THR A 564 7.16 -19.00 -13.62
C THR A 564 7.55 -18.28 -12.34
N GLN A 565 8.45 -18.91 -11.61
CA GLN A 565 9.14 -18.32 -10.47
C GLN A 565 10.64 -18.20 -10.78
N VAL A 566 11.24 -17.09 -10.37
CA VAL A 566 12.67 -16.82 -10.56
C VAL A 566 13.37 -16.76 -9.22
N ALA A 567 14.29 -17.67 -9.01
CA ALA A 567 15.19 -17.67 -7.85
C ALA A 567 16.53 -17.02 -8.23
N VAL A 568 17.06 -16.19 -7.35
CA VAL A 568 18.39 -15.57 -7.45
C VAL A 568 19.12 -15.77 -6.14
N TRP A 569 20.37 -16.21 -6.19
CA TRP A 569 21.17 -16.50 -4.99
C TRP A 569 22.67 -16.32 -5.24
N PRO A 570 23.50 -16.22 -4.17
CA PRO A 570 24.96 -16.22 -4.31
C PRO A 570 25.44 -17.53 -4.94
N CYS A 571 26.22 -17.49 -6.04
CA CYS A 571 26.80 -18.69 -6.61
C CYS A 571 27.69 -19.41 -5.59
N GLY A 572 27.84 -20.73 -5.72
CA GLY A 572 28.51 -21.58 -4.72
C GLY A 572 27.64 -21.95 -3.52
N LYS A 573 26.46 -21.37 -3.38
CA LYS A 573 25.46 -21.78 -2.37
C LYS A 573 24.38 -22.66 -3.00
N LYS A 574 23.71 -23.47 -2.19
CA LYS A 574 22.57 -24.30 -2.64
C LYS A 574 21.44 -23.37 -3.14
N LYS A 575 20.82 -23.75 -4.28
CA LYS A 575 19.64 -23.07 -4.80
C LYS A 575 18.54 -23.00 -3.72
N PRO A 576 18.04 -21.81 -3.38
CA PRO A 576 16.98 -21.65 -2.38
C PRO A 576 15.58 -21.90 -3.02
N ASN A 577 14.58 -22.05 -2.15
CA ASN A 577 13.19 -21.98 -2.58
C ASN A 577 12.67 -20.53 -2.70
N ALA A 578 13.44 -19.55 -2.20
CA ALA A 578 13.09 -18.14 -2.26
C ALA A 578 13.11 -17.62 -3.71
N VAL A 579 12.16 -16.76 -4.04
CA VAL A 579 12.00 -16.17 -5.37
C VAL A 579 12.05 -14.65 -5.32
N VAL A 580 12.47 -14.03 -6.42
CA VAL A 580 12.49 -12.57 -6.61
C VAL A 580 11.26 -12.12 -7.41
N VAL A 581 10.81 -12.92 -8.35
CA VAL A 581 9.66 -12.65 -9.23
C VAL A 581 8.86 -13.91 -9.42
N ALA A 582 7.54 -13.79 -9.36
CA ALA A 582 6.59 -14.78 -9.83
C ALA A 582 5.69 -14.15 -10.89
N VAL A 583 5.43 -14.87 -11.98
CA VAL A 583 4.68 -14.38 -13.13
C VAL A 583 3.78 -15.49 -13.69
N ALA A 584 2.58 -15.14 -14.16
CA ALA A 584 1.71 -16.06 -14.86
C ALA A 584 2.22 -16.33 -16.30
N ALA A 585 1.72 -17.41 -16.92
CA ALA A 585 2.06 -17.76 -18.29
C ALA A 585 1.80 -16.60 -19.26
N GLY A 586 2.73 -16.33 -20.17
CA GLY A 586 2.62 -15.28 -21.18
C GLY A 586 2.77 -13.83 -20.68
N GLN A 587 2.79 -13.61 -19.39
CA GLN A 587 2.92 -12.25 -18.82
C GLN A 587 4.38 -11.83 -18.69
N THR A 588 4.59 -10.52 -18.62
CA THR A 588 5.85 -9.89 -18.26
C THR A 588 5.73 -9.29 -16.89
N ALA A 589 6.67 -9.56 -16.00
CA ALA A 589 6.73 -8.95 -14.66
C ALA A 589 8.17 -8.58 -14.30
N SER A 590 8.29 -7.57 -13.44
CA SER A 590 9.57 -7.11 -12.89
C SER A 590 9.56 -7.14 -11.37
N GLY A 591 10.70 -7.47 -10.76
CA GLY A 591 10.87 -7.44 -9.32
C GLY A 591 12.27 -7.02 -8.93
N GLY A 592 12.36 -6.13 -7.93
CA GLY A 592 13.64 -5.68 -7.37
C GLY A 592 14.00 -6.43 -6.10
N ALA A 593 15.27 -6.79 -5.96
CA ALA A 593 15.81 -7.38 -4.74
C ALA A 593 17.24 -6.92 -4.50
N THR A 594 17.68 -6.97 -3.25
CA THR A 594 19.12 -6.95 -2.92
C THR A 594 19.52 -8.37 -2.54
N VAL A 595 20.53 -8.91 -3.21
CA VAL A 595 20.96 -10.31 -3.06
C VAL A 595 22.47 -10.36 -2.81
N GLY A 596 22.91 -11.25 -1.92
CA GLY A 596 24.33 -11.51 -1.69
C GLY A 596 25.03 -12.05 -2.94
N LEU A 597 26.34 -11.82 -3.07
CA LEU A 597 27.19 -12.35 -4.14
C LEU A 597 28.04 -13.51 -3.62
N GLY A 598 28.20 -14.55 -4.45
CA GLY A 598 29.17 -15.61 -4.21
C GLY A 598 30.42 -15.37 -5.07
N ALA A 599 31.54 -14.99 -4.44
CA ALA A 599 32.77 -14.61 -5.14
C ALA A 599 32.55 -13.58 -6.29
N GLY A 600 31.64 -12.62 -6.05
CA GLY A 600 31.29 -11.58 -7.04
C GLY A 600 30.25 -12.01 -8.07
N THR A 601 29.63 -13.18 -7.96
CA THR A 601 28.65 -13.70 -8.93
C THR A 601 27.30 -13.99 -8.32
N LEU A 602 26.26 -13.90 -9.16
CA LEU A 602 24.87 -14.32 -8.91
C LEU A 602 24.52 -15.54 -9.72
N CYS A 603 23.83 -16.48 -9.12
CA CYS A 603 23.18 -17.59 -9.81
C CYS A 603 21.68 -17.34 -9.94
N ILE A 604 21.09 -17.65 -11.09
CA ILE A 604 19.67 -17.48 -11.40
C ILE A 604 19.08 -18.74 -12.02
N SER A 605 17.84 -19.03 -11.69
CA SER A 605 17.09 -20.17 -12.26
C SER A 605 15.60 -19.84 -12.33
N THR A 606 14.93 -20.38 -13.34
CA THR A 606 13.49 -20.26 -13.57
C THR A 606 12.81 -21.61 -13.45
N THR A 607 11.54 -21.65 -13.07
CA THR A 607 10.75 -22.89 -13.00
C THR A 607 10.21 -23.32 -14.34
N SER A 608 10.06 -22.41 -15.31
CA SER A 608 9.74 -22.72 -16.71
C SER A 608 10.65 -21.92 -17.65
N THR A 609 10.65 -22.28 -18.94
CA THR A 609 11.42 -21.54 -19.94
C THR A 609 10.88 -20.12 -20.10
N ALA A 610 11.76 -19.12 -19.99
CA ALA A 610 11.41 -17.71 -20.08
C ALA A 610 12.62 -16.86 -20.49
N HIS A 611 12.38 -15.68 -21.05
CA HIS A 611 13.41 -14.68 -21.20
C HIS A 611 13.64 -13.92 -19.92
N LEU A 612 14.90 -13.61 -19.64
CA LEU A 612 15.33 -12.86 -18.47
C LEU A 612 16.06 -11.60 -18.87
N VAL A 613 15.74 -10.52 -18.18
CA VAL A 613 16.52 -9.27 -18.20
C VAL A 613 16.93 -8.97 -16.77
N ILE A 614 18.23 -8.67 -16.54
CA ILE A 614 18.76 -8.34 -15.23
C ILE A 614 19.53 -7.03 -15.33
N ASP A 615 19.06 -6.08 -14.57
CA ASP A 615 19.69 -4.76 -14.41
C ASP A 615 20.20 -4.62 -12.97
N VAL A 616 21.39 -4.07 -12.80
CA VAL A 616 21.96 -3.73 -11.50
C VAL A 616 21.79 -2.24 -11.23
N THR A 617 21.37 -1.90 -10.00
CA THR A 617 21.08 -0.53 -9.57
C THR A 617 21.94 -0.07 -8.40
N GLY A 618 22.68 -0.99 -7.78
CA GLY A 618 23.57 -0.73 -6.67
C GLY A 618 24.37 -1.96 -6.24
N TYR A 619 25.36 -1.75 -5.41
CA TYR A 619 26.18 -2.80 -4.84
C TYR A 619 26.57 -2.51 -3.39
N ALA A 620 26.83 -3.54 -2.59
CA ALA A 620 27.36 -3.41 -1.24
C ALA A 620 28.82 -3.87 -1.19
N LYS A 621 29.66 -3.09 -0.47
CA LYS A 621 31.08 -3.37 -0.27
C LYS A 621 31.49 -3.02 1.15
#